data_d7548c64c00dd8ffc09ea3799558ad16
#
_entry.id   d7548c64c00dd8ffc09ea3799558ad16
#
_cell.length_a   1.000
_cell.length_b   1.000
_cell.length_c   1.000
_cell.angle_alpha   90.00
_cell.angle_beta   90.00
_cell.angle_gamma   90.00
#
_symmetry.space_group_name_H-M   'P 1'
#
loop_
_entity.id
_entity.type
_entity.pdbx_description
1 polymer ?
#
loop_
_entity_poly.entity_id
_entity_poly.type
_entity_poly.pdbx_seq_one_letter_code
_entity_poly.pdbx_strand_id
1 'polypeptide(L)'
;MGTKHYLCTNYFCEIMKKIFKAFNYLSFILVLIFFSTCKNKENPELKKYTLNGRTQGTYYHIVYYAPTDKWCIKNNWQTSSQIKKGIDSILIKIDNSISLWNPQSLLNKINDNQTNVMNTILKENFLAAEKISKLTDGNFDISLGALIEAHGFAAKERKKLSKQEIDSMMLYVGYKKLRLEDDKLIKQYPQTKIDFNAIAQGYTTDQISNYLKRNNINQHIVDVGGEVFASGKKPDGQQWRVAIEEPSKDMYAEREYNSFIKLENKSIVTSGNYRKYIEEDGIRLSHTINPKTGYSVSHNLLSVSVIAQDATTADGLATAFMVMGKEKAEEFLNTHPEYDAIFIYSTKEGEIETSHTKNLDQILEKAE
;
A
#
# COMPACT_ATOMS: atom_id res chain seq x y z
N MET A 1 -37.72 -71.28 -48.86
CA MET A 1 -36.50 -70.66 -48.34
C MET A 1 -36.74 -69.25 -47.85
N GLY A 2 -37.58 -68.99 -46.81
CA GLY A 2 -37.96 -67.62 -46.47
C GLY A 2 -38.20 -67.32 -45.00
N THR A 3 -38.09 -68.30 -44.11
CA THR A 3 -38.48 -68.14 -42.67
C THR A 3 -37.33 -68.08 -41.66
N LYS A 4 -36.10 -68.33 -42.06
CA LYS A 4 -34.93 -68.28 -41.15
C LYS A 4 -34.30 -66.87 -41.02
N HIS A 5 -34.50 -65.98 -41.95
CA HIS A 5 -33.92 -64.62 -41.91
C HIS A 5 -34.66 -63.65 -41.02
N TYR A 6 -35.94 -63.78 -40.81
CA TYR A 6 -36.74 -62.87 -39.97
C TYR A 6 -36.61 -63.09 -38.48
N LEU A 7 -36.23 -64.27 -38.04
CA LEU A 7 -36.04 -64.58 -36.62
C LEU A 7 -34.68 -64.05 -36.09
N CYS A 8 -33.65 -63.96 -36.92
CA CYS A 8 -32.34 -63.50 -36.51
C CYS A 8 -32.28 -61.96 -36.33
N THR A 9 -33.01 -61.20 -37.16
CA THR A 9 -33.07 -59.75 -37.11
C THR A 9 -33.87 -59.25 -35.89
N ASN A 10 -34.92 -59.94 -35.51
CA ASN A 10 -35.70 -59.54 -34.32
C ASN A 10 -34.95 -59.81 -33.00
N TYR A 11 -34.23 -60.90 -32.93
CA TYR A 11 -33.43 -61.25 -31.76
C TYR A 11 -32.23 -60.27 -31.56
N PHE A 12 -31.57 -59.85 -32.64
CA PHE A 12 -30.53 -58.89 -32.63
C PHE A 12 -31.02 -57.47 -32.23
N CYS A 13 -32.20 -57.07 -32.70
CA CYS A 13 -32.84 -55.83 -32.37
C CYS A 13 -33.27 -55.76 -30.88
N GLU A 14 -33.73 -56.88 -30.30
CA GLU A 14 -34.04 -56.94 -28.86
C GLU A 14 -32.78 -56.86 -27.96
N ILE A 15 -31.67 -57.54 -28.36
CA ILE A 15 -30.42 -57.44 -27.64
C ILE A 15 -29.87 -56.02 -27.70
N MET A 16 -29.90 -55.36 -28.87
CA MET A 16 -29.47 -53.97 -29.00
C MET A 16 -30.32 -53.01 -28.16
N LYS A 17 -31.62 -53.19 -28.06
CA LYS A 17 -32.48 -52.42 -27.17
C LYS A 17 -32.18 -52.62 -25.69
N LYS A 18 -31.84 -53.84 -25.28
CA LYS A 18 -31.42 -54.13 -23.89
C LYS A 18 -30.05 -53.51 -23.58
N ILE A 19 -29.10 -53.56 -24.51
CA ILE A 19 -27.78 -52.92 -24.35
C ILE A 19 -27.92 -51.40 -24.26
N PHE A 20 -28.75 -50.79 -25.14
CA PHE A 20 -28.99 -49.34 -25.12
C PHE A 20 -29.68 -48.89 -23.85
N LYS A 21 -30.60 -49.68 -23.31
CA LYS A 21 -31.25 -49.43 -22.03
C LYS A 21 -30.26 -49.54 -20.86
N ALA A 22 -29.39 -50.53 -20.87
CA ALA A 22 -28.35 -50.72 -19.86
C ALA A 22 -27.33 -49.57 -19.91
N PHE A 23 -26.94 -49.12 -21.10
CA PHE A 23 -26.01 -47.99 -21.30
C PHE A 23 -26.59 -46.66 -20.79
N ASN A 24 -27.87 -46.40 -21.04
CA ASN A 24 -28.60 -45.25 -20.51
C ASN A 24 -28.73 -45.28 -18.97
N TYR A 25 -28.97 -46.48 -18.38
CA TYR A 25 -28.98 -46.61 -16.92
C TYR A 25 -27.59 -46.40 -16.31
N LEU A 26 -26.53 -46.91 -16.95
CA LEU A 26 -25.15 -46.72 -16.47
C LEU A 26 -24.69 -45.25 -16.58
N SER A 27 -25.09 -44.56 -17.66
CA SER A 27 -24.77 -43.16 -17.83
C SER A 27 -25.57 -42.28 -16.83
N PHE A 28 -26.82 -42.66 -16.49
CA PHE A 28 -27.61 -41.96 -15.49
C PHE A 28 -27.05 -42.13 -14.06
N ILE A 29 -26.55 -43.34 -13.75
CA ILE A 29 -25.88 -43.64 -12.46
C ILE A 29 -24.55 -42.86 -12.38
N LEU A 30 -23.76 -42.79 -13.47
CA LEU A 30 -22.52 -41.99 -13.53
C LEU A 30 -22.77 -40.50 -13.33
N VAL A 31 -23.84 -39.95 -13.91
CA VAL A 31 -24.25 -38.56 -13.71
C VAL A 31 -24.69 -38.31 -12.25
N LEU A 32 -25.44 -39.24 -11.67
CA LEU A 32 -25.84 -39.14 -10.24
C LEU A 32 -24.63 -39.23 -9.28
N ILE A 33 -23.61 -40.03 -9.62
CA ILE A 33 -22.37 -40.10 -8.84
C ILE A 33 -21.57 -38.78 -8.96
N PHE A 34 -21.55 -38.15 -10.15
CA PHE A 34 -20.91 -36.84 -10.35
C PHE A 34 -21.61 -35.74 -9.53
N PHE A 35 -22.94 -35.76 -9.44
CA PHE A 35 -23.68 -34.79 -8.61
C PHE A 35 -23.56 -35.07 -7.11
N SER A 36 -23.32 -36.32 -6.69
CA SER A 36 -23.15 -36.70 -5.28
C SER A 36 -21.75 -36.36 -4.73
N THR A 37 -20.76 -36.10 -5.59
CA THR A 37 -19.40 -35.69 -5.17
C THR A 37 -19.22 -34.18 -5.04
N CYS A 38 -20.19 -33.36 -5.40
CA CYS A 38 -20.25 -31.98 -4.94
C CYS A 38 -20.59 -31.99 -3.43
N LYS A 39 -19.61 -32.36 -2.59
CA LYS A 39 -19.65 -31.94 -1.19
C LYS A 39 -19.81 -30.43 -1.19
N ASN A 40 -20.95 -29.95 -0.71
CA ASN A 40 -21.08 -28.57 -0.31
C ASN A 40 -19.85 -28.25 0.55
N LYS A 41 -18.89 -27.48 -0.01
CA LYS A 41 -17.84 -26.90 0.83
C LYS A 41 -18.60 -25.96 1.75
N GLU A 42 -18.86 -26.41 2.97
CA GLU A 42 -19.33 -25.51 4.02
C GLU A 42 -18.36 -24.33 4.02
N ASN A 43 -18.85 -23.15 3.68
CA ASN A 43 -18.06 -21.95 3.83
C ASN A 43 -17.75 -21.83 5.33
N PRO A 44 -16.48 -21.79 5.71
CA PRO A 44 -16.12 -21.74 7.12
C PRO A 44 -16.64 -20.46 7.75
N GLU A 45 -17.09 -20.54 8.98
CA GLU A 45 -17.36 -19.37 9.79
C GLU A 45 -16.06 -18.58 9.98
N LEU A 46 -16.12 -17.30 9.66
CA LEU A 46 -14.96 -16.39 9.73
C LEU A 46 -14.89 -15.78 11.13
N LYS A 47 -13.72 -15.87 11.73
CA LYS A 47 -13.38 -15.23 13.00
C LYS A 47 -12.55 -13.96 12.72
N LYS A 48 -12.77 -12.91 13.52
CA LYS A 48 -11.95 -11.71 13.54
C LYS A 48 -10.63 -11.97 14.25
N TYR A 49 -9.52 -11.63 13.61
CA TYR A 49 -8.17 -11.61 14.16
C TYR A 49 -7.60 -10.22 14.15
N THR A 50 -6.80 -9.89 15.16
CA THR A 50 -6.11 -8.61 15.26
C THR A 50 -4.64 -8.87 15.58
N LEU A 51 -3.75 -8.22 14.81
CA LEU A 51 -2.31 -8.24 15.02
C LEU A 51 -1.80 -6.82 15.19
N ASN A 52 -0.95 -6.63 16.19
CA ASN A 52 -0.31 -5.35 16.47
C ASN A 52 1.18 -5.57 16.69
N GLY A 53 1.97 -4.55 16.39
CA GLY A 53 3.40 -4.55 16.64
C GLY A 53 4.06 -3.24 16.28
N ARG A 54 5.40 -3.24 16.27
CA ARG A 54 6.22 -2.09 15.88
C ARG A 54 7.03 -2.41 14.64
N THR A 55 7.16 -1.43 13.75
CA THR A 55 7.98 -1.50 12.54
C THR A 55 8.34 -0.08 12.09
N GLN A 56 9.46 0.11 11.41
CA GLN A 56 9.85 1.38 10.76
C GLN A 56 9.72 2.63 11.67
N GLY A 57 10.07 2.49 12.95
CA GLY A 57 9.98 3.58 13.92
C GLY A 57 8.55 3.93 14.38
N THR A 58 7.54 3.18 13.93
CA THR A 58 6.13 3.36 14.24
C THR A 58 5.46 2.04 14.68
N TYR A 59 4.15 1.93 14.53
CA TYR A 59 3.35 0.74 14.81
C TYR A 59 2.77 0.15 13.53
N TYR A 60 2.27 -1.09 13.62
CA TYR A 60 1.30 -1.64 12.68
C TYR A 60 0.07 -2.16 13.42
N HIS A 61 -1.08 -2.04 12.78
CA HIS A 61 -2.36 -2.61 13.23
C HIS A 61 -3.03 -3.30 12.05
N ILE A 62 -3.33 -4.59 12.22
CA ILE A 62 -3.93 -5.41 11.17
C ILE A 62 -5.17 -6.08 11.73
N VAL A 63 -6.31 -5.90 11.08
CA VAL A 63 -7.53 -6.66 11.35
C VAL A 63 -7.86 -7.48 10.13
N TYR A 64 -8.12 -8.77 10.32
CA TYR A 64 -8.55 -9.65 9.23
C TYR A 64 -9.57 -10.68 9.70
N TYR A 65 -10.30 -11.21 8.73
CA TYR A 65 -11.26 -12.29 8.95
C TYR A 65 -10.77 -13.56 8.24
N ALA A 66 -10.69 -14.64 8.99
CA ALA A 66 -10.23 -15.95 8.51
C ALA A 66 -10.95 -17.07 9.27
N PRO A 67 -10.98 -18.31 8.73
CA PRO A 67 -11.46 -19.47 9.47
C PRO A 67 -10.70 -19.67 10.79
N THR A 68 -11.30 -20.39 11.74
CA THR A 68 -10.63 -20.73 12.98
C THR A 68 -9.37 -21.56 12.72
N ASP A 69 -8.34 -21.44 13.59
CA ASP A 69 -7.10 -22.21 13.45
C ASP A 69 -7.36 -23.73 13.38
N LYS A 70 -8.36 -24.24 14.10
CA LYS A 70 -8.79 -25.65 14.04
C LYS A 70 -9.24 -26.04 12.63
N TRP A 71 -10.02 -25.18 11.97
CA TRP A 71 -10.46 -25.40 10.59
C TRP A 71 -9.29 -25.29 9.61
N CYS A 72 -8.40 -24.29 9.80
CA CYS A 72 -7.20 -24.08 9.00
C CYS A 72 -6.29 -25.33 9.02
N ILE A 73 -6.02 -25.88 10.20
CA ILE A 73 -5.19 -27.08 10.33
C ILE A 73 -5.84 -28.26 9.57
N LYS A 74 -7.16 -28.49 9.76
CA LYS A 74 -7.90 -29.58 9.10
C LYS A 74 -7.87 -29.48 7.57
N ASN A 75 -7.83 -28.25 7.02
CA ASN A 75 -7.93 -27.98 5.60
C ASN A 75 -6.59 -27.56 4.96
N ASN A 76 -5.48 -27.69 5.69
CA ASN A 76 -4.13 -27.33 5.25
C ASN A 76 -3.98 -25.84 4.87
N TRP A 77 -4.65 -24.96 5.63
CA TRP A 77 -4.49 -23.51 5.53
C TRP A 77 -3.55 -23.02 6.64
N GLN A 78 -3.02 -21.80 6.46
CA GLN A 78 -2.18 -21.18 7.48
C GLN A 78 -3.01 -20.77 8.69
N THR A 79 -2.49 -21.07 9.89
CA THR A 79 -3.04 -20.63 11.17
C THR A 79 -2.69 -19.15 11.43
N SER A 80 -3.40 -18.53 12.36
CA SER A 80 -3.12 -17.14 12.79
C SER A 80 -1.66 -16.92 13.22
N SER A 81 -1.06 -17.90 13.89
CA SER A 81 0.35 -17.87 14.27
C SER A 81 1.31 -17.93 13.07
N GLN A 82 0.99 -18.74 12.06
CA GLN A 82 1.80 -18.80 10.83
C GLN A 82 1.66 -17.51 10.01
N ILE A 83 0.47 -16.94 9.93
CA ILE A 83 0.23 -15.64 9.30
C ILE A 83 1.08 -14.55 9.97
N LYS A 84 1.08 -14.49 11.31
CA LYS A 84 1.92 -13.53 12.04
C LYS A 84 3.40 -13.70 11.74
N LYS A 85 3.92 -14.93 11.77
CA LYS A 85 5.33 -15.22 11.44
C LYS A 85 5.69 -14.79 10.01
N GLY A 86 4.78 -14.97 9.06
CA GLY A 86 4.96 -14.50 7.69
C GLY A 86 5.05 -12.99 7.60
N ILE A 87 4.19 -12.26 8.30
CA ILE A 87 4.23 -10.80 8.39
C ILE A 87 5.55 -10.34 9.03
N ASP A 88 5.95 -10.92 10.16
CA ASP A 88 7.22 -10.59 10.82
C ASP A 88 8.42 -10.80 9.87
N SER A 89 8.40 -11.87 9.07
CA SER A 89 9.43 -12.13 8.05
C SER A 89 9.46 -11.06 6.95
N ILE A 90 8.29 -10.57 6.52
CA ILE A 90 8.19 -9.48 5.52
C ILE A 90 8.80 -8.21 6.10
N LEU A 91 8.44 -7.83 7.32
CA LEU A 91 8.94 -6.63 7.99
C LEU A 91 10.48 -6.66 8.13
N ILE A 92 11.04 -7.79 8.56
CA ILE A 92 12.50 -7.97 8.65
C ILE A 92 13.18 -7.83 7.28
N LYS A 93 12.61 -8.41 6.23
CA LYS A 93 13.18 -8.32 4.88
C LYS A 93 13.14 -6.89 4.35
N ILE A 94 12.08 -6.14 4.62
CA ILE A 94 11.96 -4.74 4.23
C ILE A 94 12.99 -3.90 5.00
N ASP A 95 13.10 -4.07 6.32
CA ASP A 95 14.07 -3.37 7.14
C ASP A 95 15.52 -3.61 6.65
N ASN A 96 15.88 -4.86 6.41
CA ASN A 96 17.21 -5.22 5.89
C ASN A 96 17.47 -4.70 4.47
N SER A 97 16.43 -4.34 3.73
CA SER A 97 16.56 -3.85 2.35
C SER A 97 16.62 -2.32 2.28
N ILE A 98 15.66 -1.61 2.86
CA ILE A 98 15.43 -0.17 2.60
C ILE A 98 15.51 0.74 3.82
N SER A 99 15.77 0.22 5.03
CA SER A 99 15.85 1.05 6.24
C SER A 99 17.14 1.87 6.27
N LEU A 100 17.03 3.19 6.40
CA LEU A 100 18.18 4.07 6.66
C LEU A 100 18.68 3.95 8.11
N TRP A 101 17.82 3.46 9.02
CA TRP A 101 18.15 3.28 10.44
C TRP A 101 18.87 1.97 10.74
N ASN A 102 18.81 1.01 9.82
CA ASN A 102 19.57 -0.24 9.90
C ASN A 102 20.91 -0.08 9.18
N PRO A 103 22.05 0.06 9.88
CA PRO A 103 23.36 0.29 9.24
C PRO A 103 23.78 -0.83 8.30
N GLN A 104 23.20 -2.03 8.46
CA GLN A 104 23.49 -3.19 7.62
C GLN A 104 22.53 -3.35 6.44
N SER A 105 21.55 -2.43 6.29
CA SER A 105 20.61 -2.49 5.17
C SER A 105 21.32 -2.39 3.82
N LEU A 106 20.69 -2.99 2.81
CA LEU A 106 21.22 -2.92 1.45
C LEU A 106 21.21 -1.48 0.91
N LEU A 107 20.21 -0.67 1.29
CA LEU A 107 20.13 0.73 0.92
C LEU A 107 21.33 1.54 1.45
N ASN A 108 21.72 1.35 2.71
CA ASN A 108 22.88 2.03 3.26
C ASN A 108 24.18 1.62 2.54
N LYS A 109 24.34 0.33 2.22
CA LYS A 109 25.48 -0.14 1.41
C LYS A 109 25.51 0.50 0.01
N ILE A 110 24.36 0.71 -0.61
CA ILE A 110 24.25 1.40 -1.90
C ILE A 110 24.56 2.90 -1.74
N ASN A 111 24.04 3.54 -0.69
CA ASN A 111 24.30 4.94 -0.40
C ASN A 111 25.78 5.22 -0.14
N ASP A 112 26.46 4.27 0.51
CA ASP A 112 27.91 4.33 0.79
C ASP A 112 28.77 3.81 -0.38
N ASN A 113 28.18 3.51 -1.53
CA ASN A 113 28.85 2.98 -2.74
C ASN A 113 29.62 1.67 -2.52
N GLN A 114 29.26 0.86 -1.51
CA GLN A 114 29.83 -0.46 -1.27
C GLN A 114 29.31 -1.51 -2.25
N THR A 115 28.10 -1.29 -2.79
CA THR A 115 27.47 -2.11 -3.84
C THR A 115 26.52 -1.24 -4.65
N ASN A 116 26.16 -1.71 -5.84
CA ASN A 116 25.06 -1.13 -6.63
C ASN A 116 23.99 -2.19 -7.00
N VAL A 117 24.14 -3.42 -6.52
CA VAL A 117 23.21 -4.52 -6.81
C VAL A 117 21.99 -4.39 -5.90
N MET A 118 20.81 -4.37 -6.51
CA MET A 118 19.52 -4.27 -5.82
C MET A 118 18.86 -5.64 -5.70
N ASN A 119 18.24 -5.90 -4.55
CA ASN A 119 17.30 -7.01 -4.39
C ASN A 119 15.89 -6.62 -4.90
N THR A 120 14.97 -7.57 -4.92
CA THR A 120 13.59 -7.36 -5.38
C THR A 120 12.90 -6.20 -4.65
N ILE A 121 13.04 -6.10 -3.33
CA ILE A 121 12.40 -5.03 -2.52
C ILE A 121 12.91 -3.64 -2.92
N LEU A 122 14.22 -3.49 -3.08
CA LEU A 122 14.81 -2.23 -3.54
C LEU A 122 14.37 -1.87 -4.96
N LYS A 123 14.32 -2.86 -5.87
CA LYS A 123 13.87 -2.64 -7.25
C LYS A 123 12.41 -2.21 -7.31
N GLU A 124 11.53 -2.88 -6.56
CA GLU A 124 10.12 -2.53 -6.51
C GLU A 124 9.91 -1.10 -5.98
N ASN A 125 10.59 -0.71 -4.90
CA ASN A 125 10.55 0.65 -4.38
C ASN A 125 11.14 1.66 -5.36
N PHE A 126 12.26 1.36 -6.02
CA PHE A 126 12.85 2.23 -7.03
C PHE A 126 11.92 2.48 -8.21
N LEU A 127 11.31 1.43 -8.76
CA LEU A 127 10.39 1.53 -9.89
C LEU A 127 9.10 2.29 -9.51
N ALA A 128 8.56 2.07 -8.31
CA ALA A 128 7.43 2.83 -7.80
C ALA A 128 7.80 4.32 -7.65
N ALA A 129 8.94 4.62 -7.05
CA ALA A 129 9.45 5.98 -6.89
C ALA A 129 9.68 6.66 -8.23
N GLU A 130 10.29 5.98 -9.20
CA GLU A 130 10.51 6.53 -10.54
C GLU A 130 9.19 6.86 -11.24
N LYS A 131 8.18 5.97 -11.13
CA LYS A 131 6.84 6.21 -11.67
C LYS A 131 6.21 7.46 -11.04
N ILE A 132 6.25 7.57 -9.71
CA ILE A 132 5.67 8.72 -9.00
C ILE A 132 6.44 10.00 -9.32
N SER A 133 7.77 9.96 -9.39
CA SER A 133 8.59 11.11 -9.78
C SER A 133 8.26 11.61 -11.18
N LYS A 134 8.07 10.71 -12.14
CA LYS A 134 7.63 11.07 -13.52
C LYS A 134 6.24 11.66 -13.52
N LEU A 135 5.30 11.04 -12.81
CA LEU A 135 3.89 11.44 -12.71
C LEU A 135 3.74 12.84 -12.09
N THR A 136 4.59 13.17 -11.11
CA THR A 136 4.54 14.44 -10.36
C THR A 136 5.54 15.48 -10.85
N ASP A 137 6.14 15.28 -12.04
CA ASP A 137 7.18 16.16 -12.60
C ASP A 137 8.30 16.48 -11.59
N GLY A 138 8.77 15.46 -10.86
CA GLY A 138 9.85 15.56 -9.90
C GLY A 138 9.49 16.31 -8.61
N ASN A 139 8.20 16.51 -8.28
CA ASN A 139 7.80 16.98 -6.95
C ASN A 139 7.90 15.86 -5.88
N PHE A 140 8.00 14.62 -6.31
CA PHE A 140 8.47 13.49 -5.51
C PHE A 140 9.84 13.05 -6.03
N ASP A 141 10.84 12.91 -5.15
CA ASP A 141 12.19 12.50 -5.56
C ASP A 141 12.92 11.78 -4.42
N ILE A 142 13.32 10.55 -4.65
CA ILE A 142 14.06 9.74 -3.68
C ILE A 142 15.55 10.10 -3.58
N SER A 143 16.07 10.94 -4.46
CA SER A 143 17.49 11.32 -4.45
C SER A 143 17.82 12.41 -3.41
N LEU A 144 16.86 12.81 -2.60
CA LEU A 144 16.98 13.84 -1.57
C LEU A 144 17.76 13.38 -0.31
N GLY A 145 18.18 12.12 -0.20
CA GLY A 145 18.72 11.55 1.02
C GLY A 145 19.85 12.37 1.67
N ALA A 146 20.77 12.90 0.88
CA ALA A 146 21.86 13.75 1.39
C ALA A 146 21.36 15.09 1.96
N LEU A 147 20.36 15.72 1.34
CA LEU A 147 19.73 16.95 1.83
C LEU A 147 18.92 16.70 3.10
N ILE A 148 18.12 15.63 3.14
CA ILE A 148 17.32 15.24 4.31
C ILE A 148 18.24 15.00 5.51
N GLU A 149 19.35 14.30 5.30
CA GLU A 149 20.37 14.07 6.33
C GLU A 149 21.00 15.38 6.80
N ALA A 150 21.37 16.28 5.89
CA ALA A 150 22.01 17.55 6.20
C ALA A 150 21.07 18.54 6.91
N HIS A 151 19.78 18.52 6.59
CA HIS A 151 18.75 19.29 7.32
C HIS A 151 18.44 18.73 8.72
N GLY A 152 19.00 17.56 9.10
CA GLY A 152 18.82 16.96 10.43
C GLY A 152 17.51 16.22 10.63
N PHE A 153 16.79 15.87 9.55
CA PHE A 153 15.55 15.06 9.63
C PHE A 153 15.84 13.56 9.75
N ALA A 154 17.08 13.11 9.50
CA ALA A 154 17.55 11.75 9.65
C ALA A 154 18.58 11.63 10.78
N ALA A 155 18.14 11.39 12.01
CA ALA A 155 18.94 10.96 13.18
C ALA A 155 20.28 11.69 13.46
N LYS A 156 20.61 12.76 12.77
CA LYS A 156 21.84 13.55 12.97
C LYS A 156 21.52 14.93 13.54
N GLU A 157 22.50 15.50 14.26
CA GLU A 157 22.39 16.88 14.72
C GLU A 157 22.13 17.82 13.53
N ARG A 158 21.13 18.66 13.69
CA ARG A 158 20.76 19.65 12.69
C ARG A 158 21.86 20.67 12.52
N LYS A 159 22.22 20.95 11.28
CA LYS A 159 23.10 22.06 10.90
C LYS A 159 22.30 23.07 10.07
N LYS A 160 22.40 24.36 10.39
CA LYS A 160 21.87 25.41 9.53
C LYS A 160 22.71 25.43 8.25
N LEU A 161 22.10 25.05 7.13
CA LEU A 161 22.79 25.02 5.84
C LEU A 161 22.82 26.40 5.22
N SER A 162 23.99 26.80 4.73
CA SER A 162 24.11 27.99 3.88
C SER A 162 23.53 27.71 2.50
N LYS A 163 23.18 28.78 1.77
CA LYS A 163 22.73 28.67 0.38
C LYS A 163 23.75 27.92 -0.49
N GLN A 164 25.06 28.17 -0.32
CA GLN A 164 26.10 27.51 -1.07
C GLN A 164 26.15 25.99 -0.81
N GLU A 165 25.95 25.56 0.45
CA GLU A 165 25.87 24.14 0.79
C GLU A 165 24.66 23.48 0.14
N ILE A 166 23.48 24.12 0.18
CA ILE A 166 22.28 23.62 -0.49
C ILE A 166 22.49 23.53 -2.00
N ASP A 167 22.97 24.62 -2.64
CA ASP A 167 23.23 24.66 -4.09
C ASP A 167 24.22 23.57 -4.52
N SER A 168 25.25 23.30 -3.70
CA SER A 168 26.23 22.24 -3.95
C SER A 168 25.59 20.83 -3.85
N MET A 169 24.70 20.60 -2.90
CA MET A 169 24.01 19.31 -2.74
C MET A 169 22.97 19.10 -3.85
N MET A 170 22.32 20.17 -4.32
CA MET A 170 21.36 20.11 -5.41
C MET A 170 21.97 19.61 -6.73
N LEU A 171 23.28 19.69 -6.91
CA LEU A 171 23.98 19.08 -8.04
C LEU A 171 23.76 17.56 -8.11
N TYR A 172 23.54 16.92 -6.99
CA TYR A 172 23.38 15.45 -6.86
C TYR A 172 21.92 15.01 -6.75
N VAL A 173 20.97 15.96 -6.60
CA VAL A 173 19.53 15.70 -6.53
C VAL A 173 18.93 15.63 -7.93
N GLY A 174 18.00 14.71 -8.12
CA GLY A 174 17.21 14.55 -9.34
C GLY A 174 17.02 13.08 -9.72
N TYR A 175 15.78 12.61 -9.71
CA TYR A 175 15.44 11.21 -10.04
C TYR A 175 15.97 10.78 -11.43
N LYS A 176 16.08 11.69 -12.38
CA LYS A 176 16.65 11.44 -13.73
C LYS A 176 18.14 11.09 -13.71
N LYS A 177 18.84 11.36 -12.59
CA LYS A 177 20.25 11.01 -12.38
C LYS A 177 20.44 9.58 -11.85
N LEU A 178 19.33 8.88 -11.63
CA LEU A 178 19.27 7.50 -11.19
C LEU A 178 18.67 6.66 -12.31
N ARG A 179 19.19 5.47 -12.56
CA ARG A 179 18.60 4.52 -13.48
C ARG A 179 18.85 3.07 -13.04
N LEU A 180 17.92 2.22 -13.36
CA LEU A 180 18.04 0.78 -13.18
C LEU A 180 18.57 0.16 -14.47
N GLU A 181 19.67 -0.58 -14.38
CA GLU A 181 20.21 -1.42 -15.45
C GLU A 181 20.30 -2.86 -14.93
N ASP A 182 19.48 -3.74 -15.45
CA ASP A 182 19.29 -5.11 -14.93
C ASP A 182 18.93 -5.08 -13.43
N ASP A 183 19.86 -5.55 -12.59
CA ASP A 183 19.73 -5.57 -11.13
C ASP A 183 20.58 -4.50 -10.45
N LYS A 184 21.12 -3.54 -11.21
CA LYS A 184 22.07 -2.55 -10.70
C LYS A 184 21.48 -1.15 -10.75
N LEU A 185 21.62 -0.45 -9.64
CA LEU A 185 21.37 0.98 -9.59
C LEU A 185 22.58 1.73 -10.11
N ILE A 186 22.38 2.53 -11.14
CA ILE A 186 23.40 3.43 -11.68
C ILE A 186 23.10 4.84 -11.21
N LYS A 187 24.03 5.40 -10.47
CA LYS A 187 24.02 6.79 -10.01
C LYS A 187 24.91 7.63 -10.93
N GLN A 188 24.41 8.73 -11.47
CA GLN A 188 25.22 9.68 -12.25
C GLN A 188 26.34 10.27 -11.40
N TYR A 189 26.07 10.47 -10.11
CA TYR A 189 27.01 10.98 -9.12
C TYR A 189 27.08 10.03 -7.92
N PRO A 190 28.30 9.62 -7.48
CA PRO A 190 28.43 8.75 -6.30
C PRO A 190 27.89 9.39 -5.01
N GLN A 191 27.84 10.72 -4.96
CA GLN A 191 27.35 11.50 -3.81
C GLN A 191 25.82 11.45 -3.67
N THR A 192 25.08 11.04 -4.71
CA THR A 192 23.62 10.89 -4.62
C THR A 192 23.27 9.84 -3.57
N LYS A 193 22.50 10.24 -2.56
CA LYS A 193 21.93 9.35 -1.55
C LYS A 193 20.44 9.21 -1.76
N ILE A 194 19.97 7.97 -1.61
CA ILE A 194 18.56 7.60 -1.81
C ILE A 194 17.90 7.48 -0.45
N ASP A 195 16.66 7.96 -0.39
CA ASP A 195 15.76 7.85 0.75
C ASP A 195 14.39 7.39 0.26
N PHE A 196 13.89 6.26 0.79
CA PHE A 196 12.57 5.72 0.50
C PHE A 196 11.53 6.02 1.59
N ASN A 197 11.85 6.81 2.62
CA ASN A 197 10.93 7.05 3.75
C ASN A 197 9.55 7.57 3.32
N ALA A 198 9.48 8.25 2.18
CA ALA A 198 8.24 8.80 1.63
C ALA A 198 7.37 7.80 0.85
N ILE A 199 7.74 6.51 0.81
CA ILE A 199 6.94 5.41 0.22
C ILE A 199 7.10 4.09 0.98
N ALA A 200 8.01 4.01 1.93
CA ALA A 200 8.37 2.75 2.59
C ALA A 200 7.22 2.16 3.42
N GLN A 201 6.44 3.01 4.07
CA GLN A 201 5.31 2.58 4.90
C GLN A 201 4.15 2.13 4.02
N GLY A 202 3.83 2.88 2.94
CA GLY A 202 2.88 2.47 1.93
C GLY A 202 3.25 1.14 1.28
N TYR A 203 4.52 0.97 0.88
CA TYR A 203 5.02 -0.29 0.34
C TYR A 203 4.87 -1.45 1.33
N THR A 204 5.18 -1.23 2.60
CA THR A 204 5.03 -2.24 3.64
C THR A 204 3.58 -2.66 3.82
N THR A 205 2.65 -1.69 3.81
CA THR A 205 1.21 -1.92 3.87
C THR A 205 0.73 -2.79 2.71
N ASP A 206 1.17 -2.50 1.49
CA ASP A 206 0.85 -3.29 0.30
C ASP A 206 1.44 -4.70 0.37
N GLN A 207 2.68 -4.87 0.83
CA GLN A 207 3.31 -6.19 0.94
C GLN A 207 2.58 -7.09 1.95
N ILE A 208 2.14 -6.52 3.08
CA ILE A 208 1.34 -7.25 4.07
C ILE A 208 -0.02 -7.60 3.50
N SER A 209 -0.73 -6.66 2.87
CA SER A 209 -2.02 -6.90 2.24
C SER A 209 -1.93 -7.99 1.17
N ASN A 210 -0.93 -7.94 0.30
CA ASN A 210 -0.67 -8.94 -0.72
C ASN A 210 -0.35 -10.32 -0.13
N TYR A 211 0.38 -10.36 0.99
CA TYR A 211 0.62 -11.62 1.71
C TYR A 211 -0.68 -12.23 2.25
N LEU A 212 -1.56 -11.42 2.86
CA LEU A 212 -2.85 -11.87 3.33
C LEU A 212 -3.72 -12.41 2.18
N LYS A 213 -3.80 -11.70 1.06
CA LYS A 213 -4.53 -12.13 -0.15
C LYS A 213 -4.00 -13.47 -0.70
N ARG A 214 -2.67 -13.64 -0.78
CA ARG A 214 -2.05 -14.92 -1.21
C ARG A 214 -2.38 -16.08 -0.28
N ASN A 215 -2.76 -15.80 0.97
CA ASN A 215 -3.22 -16.79 1.94
C ASN A 215 -4.76 -16.87 2.03
N ASN A 216 -5.48 -16.42 0.99
CA ASN A 216 -6.94 -16.43 0.88
C ASN A 216 -7.65 -15.58 1.96
N ILE A 217 -6.96 -14.62 2.56
CA ILE A 217 -7.52 -13.66 3.51
C ILE A 217 -7.84 -12.37 2.74
N ASN A 218 -9.05 -12.27 2.20
CA ASN A 218 -9.46 -11.16 1.33
C ASN A 218 -10.22 -10.04 2.09
N GLN A 219 -10.60 -10.28 3.33
CA GLN A 219 -11.33 -9.34 4.18
C GLN A 219 -10.39 -8.86 5.29
N HIS A 220 -9.68 -7.77 5.01
CA HIS A 220 -8.70 -7.24 5.97
C HIS A 220 -8.50 -5.73 5.81
N ILE A 221 -8.01 -5.12 6.88
CA ILE A 221 -7.44 -3.78 6.87
C ILE A 221 -6.04 -3.86 7.46
N VAL A 222 -5.10 -3.22 6.81
CA VAL A 222 -3.70 -3.09 7.23
C VAL A 222 -3.41 -1.62 7.43
N ASP A 223 -2.89 -1.27 8.59
CA ASP A 223 -2.41 0.06 8.95
C ASP A 223 -0.95 -0.06 9.39
N VAL A 224 -0.05 0.67 8.75
CA VAL A 224 1.36 0.79 9.12
C VAL A 224 1.70 2.26 9.29
N GLY A 225 1.63 2.74 10.54
CA GLY A 225 1.99 4.12 10.87
C GLY A 225 1.01 5.20 10.39
N GLY A 226 -0.16 4.81 9.92
CA GLY A 226 -1.17 5.69 9.32
C GLY A 226 -1.41 5.44 7.83
N GLU A 227 -0.54 4.67 7.19
CA GLU A 227 -0.71 4.21 5.81
C GLU A 227 -1.64 2.99 5.81
N VAL A 228 -2.86 3.18 5.32
CA VAL A 228 -3.94 2.20 5.44
C VAL A 228 -4.31 1.62 4.08
N PHE A 229 -4.46 0.29 4.01
CA PHE A 229 -5.11 -0.41 2.90
C PHE A 229 -6.26 -1.27 3.42
N ALA A 230 -7.44 -1.11 2.81
CA ALA A 230 -8.64 -1.88 3.09
C ALA A 230 -8.95 -2.86 1.95
N SER A 231 -9.06 -4.15 2.24
CA SER A 231 -9.38 -5.20 1.27
C SER A 231 -10.77 -5.78 1.53
N GLY A 232 -11.59 -5.84 0.49
CA GLY A 232 -12.95 -6.36 0.54
C GLY A 232 -13.85 -5.66 1.56
N LYS A 233 -14.99 -6.26 1.84
CA LYS A 233 -15.91 -5.85 2.91
C LYS A 233 -15.76 -6.76 4.12
N LYS A 234 -16.20 -6.29 5.28
CA LYS A 234 -16.34 -7.14 6.47
C LYS A 234 -17.37 -8.25 6.21
N PRO A 235 -17.39 -9.35 7.00
CA PRO A 235 -18.36 -10.43 6.83
C PRO A 235 -19.83 -10.01 6.93
N ASP A 236 -20.12 -8.90 7.62
CA ASP A 236 -21.45 -8.29 7.73
C ASP A 236 -21.84 -7.44 6.50
N GLY A 237 -20.99 -7.39 5.46
CA GLY A 237 -21.20 -6.61 4.25
C GLY A 237 -20.80 -5.13 4.36
N GLN A 238 -20.38 -4.65 5.53
CA GLN A 238 -19.97 -3.26 5.71
C GLN A 238 -18.58 -3.01 5.13
N GLN A 239 -18.37 -1.80 4.60
CA GLN A 239 -17.04 -1.30 4.23
C GLN A 239 -16.19 -1.00 5.49
N TRP A 240 -14.89 -0.89 5.30
CA TRP A 240 -13.98 -0.47 6.35
C TRP A 240 -14.10 1.03 6.58
N ARG A 241 -14.16 1.46 7.84
CA ARG A 241 -14.14 2.88 8.22
C ARG A 241 -12.75 3.25 8.73
N VAL A 242 -12.18 4.29 8.16
CA VAL A 242 -10.89 4.87 8.56
C VAL A 242 -11.15 6.29 9.03
N ALA A 243 -10.67 6.62 10.22
CA ALA A 243 -10.77 7.96 10.78
C ALA A 243 -9.76 8.89 10.12
N ILE A 244 -10.15 10.13 9.87
CA ILE A 244 -9.28 11.20 9.40
C ILE A 244 -8.97 12.10 10.58
N GLU A 245 -7.68 12.20 10.89
CA GLU A 245 -7.21 13.01 12.01
C GLU A 245 -7.27 14.50 11.68
N GLU A 246 -7.82 15.29 12.58
CA GLU A 246 -7.74 16.75 12.48
C GLU A 246 -6.43 17.30 13.04
N PRO A 247 -5.84 18.28 12.37
CA PRO A 247 -4.67 18.98 12.90
C PRO A 247 -4.99 19.69 14.19
N SER A 248 -4.27 19.36 15.26
CA SER A 248 -4.31 20.15 16.50
C SER A 248 -3.19 21.19 16.49
N LYS A 249 -3.47 22.37 17.06
CA LYS A 249 -2.44 23.40 17.33
C LYS A 249 -1.45 22.94 18.40
N ASP A 250 -1.89 22.03 19.27
CA ASP A 250 -1.04 21.37 20.28
C ASP A 250 -0.60 19.98 19.78
N MET A 251 0.71 19.80 19.57
CA MET A 251 1.28 18.52 19.14
C MET A 251 1.11 17.38 20.16
N TYR A 252 0.81 17.71 21.43
CA TYR A 252 0.57 16.76 22.51
C TYR A 252 -0.93 16.54 22.78
N ALA A 253 -1.83 17.27 22.08
CA ALA A 253 -3.26 17.06 22.21
C ALA A 253 -3.66 15.62 21.82
N GLU A 254 -4.70 15.11 22.46
CA GLU A 254 -5.35 13.89 22.03
C GLU A 254 -5.81 14.02 20.57
N ARG A 255 -5.80 12.91 19.84
CA ARG A 255 -6.21 12.90 18.44
C ARG A 255 -7.71 13.10 18.35
N GLU A 256 -8.12 14.13 17.64
CA GLU A 256 -9.52 14.37 17.30
C GLU A 256 -9.82 13.82 15.91
N TYR A 257 -10.97 13.19 15.77
CA TYR A 257 -11.43 12.57 14.53
C TYR A 257 -12.84 13.04 14.24
N ASN A 258 -12.99 14.01 13.35
CA ASN A 258 -14.29 14.61 13.03
C ASN A 258 -14.86 14.07 11.71
N SER A 259 -14.11 13.21 11.02
CA SER A 259 -14.58 12.57 9.80
C SER A 259 -14.03 11.16 9.65
N PHE A 260 -14.76 10.37 8.89
CA PHE A 260 -14.43 9.00 8.57
C PHE A 260 -14.61 8.77 7.06
N ILE A 261 -13.76 7.93 6.49
CA ILE A 261 -13.91 7.50 5.11
C ILE A 261 -14.20 6.00 5.05
N LYS A 262 -15.16 5.63 4.18
CA LYS A 262 -15.46 4.22 3.88
C LYS A 262 -14.58 3.72 2.75
N LEU A 263 -13.85 2.65 2.99
CA LEU A 263 -12.93 2.06 2.01
C LEU A 263 -13.27 0.61 1.69
N GLU A 264 -13.07 0.28 0.41
CA GLU A 264 -13.11 -1.09 -0.10
C GLU A 264 -12.12 -1.20 -1.26
N ASN A 265 -11.14 -2.11 -1.15
CA ASN A 265 -10.09 -2.34 -2.15
C ASN A 265 -9.33 -1.07 -2.55
N LYS A 266 -9.11 -0.18 -1.60
CA LYS A 266 -8.36 1.07 -1.76
C LYS A 266 -7.50 1.34 -0.55
N SER A 267 -6.52 2.20 -0.73
CA SER A 267 -5.69 2.76 0.33
C SER A 267 -6.06 4.20 0.64
N ILE A 268 -5.74 4.64 1.85
CA ILE A 268 -5.64 6.05 2.25
C ILE A 268 -4.33 6.25 2.99
N VAL A 269 -3.60 7.30 2.62
CA VAL A 269 -2.33 7.67 3.23
C VAL A 269 -2.32 9.16 3.47
N THR A 270 -1.84 9.58 4.62
CA THR A 270 -1.82 10.99 5.03
C THR A 270 -0.40 11.48 5.26
N SER A 271 0.01 12.49 4.50
CA SER A 271 1.20 13.30 4.80
C SER A 271 0.78 14.62 5.44
N GLY A 272 1.54 15.06 6.45
CA GLY A 272 1.25 16.32 7.15
C GLY A 272 2.48 16.92 7.81
N ASN A 273 2.48 18.23 7.98
CA ASN A 273 3.58 19.00 8.57
C ASN A 273 3.25 19.59 9.95
N TYR A 274 2.04 19.40 10.44
CA TYR A 274 1.58 20.03 11.69
C TYR A 274 2.14 19.37 12.97
N ARG A 275 2.56 18.09 12.90
CA ARG A 275 3.18 17.37 14.04
C ARG A 275 4.70 17.35 14.02
N LYS A 276 5.29 17.40 12.83
CA LYS A 276 6.76 17.33 12.63
C LYS A 276 7.22 18.61 11.93
N TYR A 277 7.47 19.64 12.70
CA TYR A 277 8.07 20.88 12.20
C TYR A 277 9.26 21.27 13.08
N ILE A 278 10.10 22.09 12.53
CA ILE A 278 11.21 22.72 13.26
C ILE A 278 10.91 24.20 13.31
N GLU A 279 11.05 24.81 14.48
CA GLU A 279 10.91 26.26 14.63
C GLU A 279 12.30 26.89 14.55
N GLU A 280 12.49 27.81 13.61
CA GLU A 280 13.73 28.55 13.41
C GLU A 280 13.40 30.02 13.16
N ASP A 281 13.96 30.89 13.98
CA ASP A 281 13.76 32.36 13.91
C ASP A 281 12.24 32.73 13.91
N GLY A 282 11.40 31.97 14.63
CA GLY A 282 9.94 32.14 14.66
C GLY A 282 9.19 31.63 13.43
N ILE A 283 9.89 30.96 12.50
CA ILE A 283 9.29 30.35 11.31
C ILE A 283 9.21 28.83 11.50
N ARG A 284 8.04 28.24 11.27
CA ARG A 284 7.86 26.79 11.25
C ARG A 284 8.33 26.24 9.92
N LEU A 285 9.39 25.43 9.97
CA LEU A 285 9.95 24.73 8.82
C LEU A 285 9.41 23.30 8.78
N SER A 286 8.72 22.99 7.70
CA SER A 286 8.28 21.62 7.39
C SER A 286 9.48 20.70 7.21
N HIS A 287 9.34 19.43 7.64
CA HIS A 287 10.32 18.38 7.29
C HIS A 287 10.27 18.00 5.80
N THR A 288 9.27 18.46 5.06
CA THR A 288 9.15 18.23 3.61
C THR A 288 10.05 19.19 2.85
N ILE A 289 10.99 18.64 2.11
CA ILE A 289 11.95 19.38 1.27
C ILE A 289 11.45 19.39 -0.17
N ASN A 290 11.47 20.57 -0.80
CA ASN A 290 11.17 20.70 -2.22
C ASN A 290 12.36 20.21 -3.07
N PRO A 291 12.21 19.13 -3.88
CA PRO A 291 13.29 18.57 -4.68
C PRO A 291 13.86 19.51 -5.76
N LYS A 292 13.10 20.55 -6.14
CA LYS A 292 13.51 21.53 -7.16
C LYS A 292 14.33 22.67 -6.59
N THR A 293 14.20 22.92 -5.28
CA THR A 293 14.88 24.07 -4.64
C THR A 293 15.86 23.68 -3.53
N GLY A 294 15.68 22.50 -2.92
CA GLY A 294 16.45 22.02 -1.77
C GLY A 294 16.04 22.63 -0.42
N TYR A 295 15.03 23.50 -0.39
CA TYR A 295 14.50 24.15 0.80
C TYR A 295 13.24 23.46 1.31
N SER A 296 12.98 23.59 2.61
CA SER A 296 11.68 23.21 3.19
C SER A 296 10.53 23.95 2.52
N VAL A 297 9.40 23.26 2.30
CA VAL A 297 8.20 23.90 1.75
C VAL A 297 7.60 24.88 2.74
N SER A 298 7.08 25.99 2.22
CA SER A 298 6.39 27.04 3.01
C SER A 298 5.10 27.41 2.29
N HIS A 299 4.00 26.83 2.72
CA HIS A 299 2.63 27.10 2.25
C HIS A 299 1.62 26.74 3.35
N ASN A 300 0.36 27.06 3.11
CA ASN A 300 -0.71 26.90 4.08
C ASN A 300 -1.30 25.48 4.19
N LEU A 301 -0.88 24.52 3.32
CA LEU A 301 -1.31 23.13 3.40
C LEU A 301 -0.71 22.46 4.64
N LEU A 302 -1.58 21.98 5.55
CA LEU A 302 -1.20 21.35 6.82
C LEU A 302 -1.10 19.84 6.68
N SER A 303 -2.05 19.22 5.96
CA SER A 303 -2.01 17.80 5.63
C SER A 303 -2.79 17.49 4.35
N VAL A 304 -2.45 16.37 3.75
CA VAL A 304 -3.21 15.81 2.64
C VAL A 304 -3.33 14.30 2.83
N SER A 305 -4.57 13.80 2.74
CA SER A 305 -4.87 12.37 2.71
C SER A 305 -5.19 11.96 1.28
N VAL A 306 -4.38 11.09 0.70
CA VAL A 306 -4.55 10.61 -0.68
C VAL A 306 -5.17 9.23 -0.69
N ILE A 307 -6.18 9.03 -1.55
CA ILE A 307 -6.82 7.75 -1.80
C ILE A 307 -6.37 7.23 -3.16
N ALA A 308 -5.82 6.01 -3.19
CA ALA A 308 -5.35 5.34 -4.39
C ALA A 308 -5.65 3.83 -4.37
N GLN A 309 -5.30 3.13 -5.45
CA GLN A 309 -5.49 1.68 -5.56
C GLN A 309 -4.49 0.88 -4.70
N ASP A 310 -3.33 1.46 -4.39
CA ASP A 310 -2.29 0.88 -3.55
C ASP A 310 -1.72 1.94 -2.60
N ALA A 311 -1.19 1.49 -1.46
CA ALA A 311 -0.69 2.38 -0.44
C ALA A 311 0.66 3.01 -0.81
N THR A 312 1.49 2.34 -1.59
CA THR A 312 2.76 2.86 -2.09
C THR A 312 2.56 4.11 -2.94
N THR A 313 1.60 4.06 -3.88
CA THR A 313 1.25 5.20 -4.74
C THR A 313 0.63 6.33 -3.93
N ALA A 314 -0.28 6.01 -2.99
CA ALA A 314 -0.90 7.01 -2.13
C ALA A 314 0.13 7.76 -1.27
N ASP A 315 1.11 7.06 -0.70
CA ASP A 315 2.19 7.58 0.16
C ASP A 315 3.07 8.57 -0.63
N GLY A 316 3.55 8.14 -1.79
CA GLY A 316 4.35 9.01 -2.65
C GLY A 316 3.59 10.23 -3.18
N LEU A 317 2.32 10.08 -3.56
CA LEU A 317 1.48 11.20 -3.99
C LEU A 317 1.17 12.15 -2.83
N ALA A 318 0.89 11.65 -1.63
CA ALA A 318 0.68 12.49 -0.45
C ALA A 318 1.92 13.37 -0.17
N THR A 319 3.13 12.79 -0.24
CA THR A 319 4.39 13.53 -0.14
C THR A 319 4.53 14.56 -1.27
N ALA A 320 4.25 14.18 -2.53
CA ALA A 320 4.31 15.10 -3.67
C ALA A 320 3.34 16.27 -3.52
N PHE A 321 2.12 16.03 -3.05
CA PHE A 321 1.13 17.08 -2.84
C PHE A 321 1.52 18.02 -1.71
N MET A 322 2.16 17.50 -0.65
CA MET A 322 2.79 18.36 0.37
C MET A 322 3.92 19.21 -0.19
N VAL A 323 4.60 18.80 -1.27
CA VAL A 323 5.61 19.62 -1.95
C VAL A 323 4.95 20.65 -2.88
N MET A 324 3.91 20.27 -3.60
CA MET A 324 3.21 21.13 -4.59
C MET A 324 2.41 22.25 -3.94
N GLY A 325 1.84 22.00 -2.75
CA GLY A 325 0.78 22.82 -2.16
C GLY A 325 -0.59 22.49 -2.75
N LYS A 326 -1.65 23.01 -2.10
CA LYS A 326 -3.05 22.65 -2.38
C LYS A 326 -3.44 22.89 -3.84
N GLU A 327 -3.21 24.09 -4.35
CA GLU A 327 -3.70 24.51 -5.68
C GLU A 327 -3.13 23.62 -6.79
N LYS A 328 -1.82 23.37 -6.79
CA LYS A 328 -1.19 22.49 -7.79
C LYS A 328 -1.58 21.02 -7.63
N ALA A 329 -1.83 20.57 -6.41
CA ALA A 329 -2.33 19.22 -6.15
C ALA A 329 -3.76 19.05 -6.70
N GLU A 330 -4.63 20.05 -6.55
CA GLU A 330 -5.97 20.08 -7.14
C GLU A 330 -5.91 20.10 -8.69
N GLU A 331 -5.01 20.89 -9.29
CA GLU A 331 -4.78 20.86 -10.74
C GLU A 331 -4.34 19.47 -11.22
N PHE A 332 -3.45 18.82 -10.49
CA PHE A 332 -3.03 17.44 -10.77
C PHE A 332 -4.23 16.47 -10.72
N LEU A 333 -5.04 16.53 -9.68
CA LEU A 333 -6.20 15.64 -9.50
C LEU A 333 -7.28 15.85 -10.57
N ASN A 334 -7.43 17.06 -11.09
CA ASN A 334 -8.35 17.33 -12.20
C ASN A 334 -7.97 16.56 -13.49
N THR A 335 -6.70 16.22 -13.65
CA THR A 335 -6.20 15.46 -14.81
C THR A 335 -5.97 13.97 -14.51
N HIS A 336 -6.09 13.56 -13.23
CA HIS A 336 -5.87 12.19 -12.75
C HIS A 336 -7.04 11.73 -11.86
N PRO A 337 -8.24 11.51 -12.46
CA PRO A 337 -9.46 11.19 -11.70
C PRO A 337 -9.45 9.83 -11.01
N GLU A 338 -8.43 9.00 -11.23
CA GLU A 338 -8.20 7.74 -10.53
C GLU A 338 -7.73 7.94 -9.08
N TYR A 339 -7.28 9.15 -8.72
CA TYR A 339 -6.86 9.53 -7.38
C TYR A 339 -7.86 10.49 -6.75
N ASP A 340 -8.02 10.39 -5.45
CA ASP A 340 -8.82 11.30 -4.65
C ASP A 340 -7.97 11.86 -3.51
N ALA A 341 -8.32 13.04 -3.00
CA ALA A 341 -7.63 13.62 -1.86
C ALA A 341 -8.54 14.43 -0.95
N ILE A 342 -8.13 14.49 0.32
CA ILE A 342 -8.68 15.40 1.34
C ILE A 342 -7.54 16.32 1.77
N PHE A 343 -7.77 17.62 1.68
CA PHE A 343 -6.81 18.66 2.05
C PHE A 343 -7.26 19.36 3.32
N ILE A 344 -6.34 19.53 4.25
CA ILE A 344 -6.54 20.37 5.44
C ILE A 344 -5.50 21.49 5.39
N TYR A 345 -5.95 22.72 5.42
CA TYR A 345 -5.12 23.91 5.22
C TYR A 345 -5.55 25.07 6.10
N SER A 346 -4.65 26.03 6.32
CA SER A 346 -4.99 27.28 7.01
C SER A 346 -5.39 28.36 6.01
N THR A 347 -6.43 29.15 6.37
CA THR A 347 -6.79 30.36 5.62
C THR A 347 -5.84 31.52 5.95
N LYS A 348 -6.00 32.63 5.26
CA LYS A 348 -5.22 33.85 5.55
C LYS A 348 -5.55 34.43 6.93
N GLU A 349 -6.74 34.18 7.42
CA GLU A 349 -7.25 34.57 8.74
C GLU A 349 -6.77 33.65 9.87
N GLY A 350 -6.11 32.52 9.51
CA GLY A 350 -5.58 31.53 10.44
C GLY A 350 -6.59 30.45 10.85
N GLU A 351 -7.76 30.41 10.20
CA GLU A 351 -8.74 29.34 10.38
C GLU A 351 -8.28 28.07 9.68
N ILE A 352 -8.68 26.89 10.19
CA ILE A 352 -8.42 25.60 9.58
C ILE A 352 -9.63 25.20 8.75
N GLU A 353 -9.40 24.91 7.47
CA GLU A 353 -10.43 24.45 6.56
C GLU A 353 -10.07 23.10 5.95
N THR A 354 -11.11 22.36 5.55
CA THR A 354 -11.00 21.09 4.86
C THR A 354 -11.71 21.17 3.52
N SER A 355 -11.01 20.71 2.46
CA SER A 355 -11.61 20.46 1.15
C SER A 355 -11.27 19.05 0.66
N HIS A 356 -12.04 18.53 -0.28
CA HIS A 356 -11.81 17.20 -0.83
C HIS A 356 -12.27 17.10 -2.28
N THR A 357 -11.81 16.07 -2.98
CA THR A 357 -12.26 15.76 -4.33
C THR A 357 -13.73 15.31 -4.31
N LYS A 358 -14.47 15.68 -5.33
CA LYS A 358 -15.93 15.45 -5.42
C LYS A 358 -16.34 13.97 -5.33
N ASN A 359 -15.48 13.05 -5.76
CA ASN A 359 -15.77 11.62 -5.69
C ASN A 359 -15.92 11.11 -4.23
N LEU A 360 -15.38 11.83 -3.25
CA LEU A 360 -15.43 11.45 -1.84
C LEU A 360 -16.75 11.79 -1.16
N ASP A 361 -17.61 12.63 -1.74
CA ASP A 361 -18.91 13.06 -1.16
C ASP A 361 -19.78 11.87 -0.70
N GLN A 362 -19.67 10.70 -1.38
CA GLN A 362 -20.47 9.52 -1.09
C GLN A 362 -19.89 8.60 0.00
N ILE A 363 -18.59 8.72 0.28
CA ILE A 363 -17.87 7.80 1.19
C ILE A 363 -17.27 8.51 2.41
N LEU A 364 -17.30 9.84 2.44
CA LEU A 364 -16.89 10.66 3.57
C LEU A 364 -18.06 10.86 4.52
N GLU A 365 -17.86 10.55 5.79
CA GLU A 365 -18.84 10.70 6.87
C GLU A 365 -18.30 11.69 7.91
N LYS A 366 -19.14 12.61 8.39
CA LYS A 366 -18.80 13.40 9.58
C LYS A 366 -19.00 12.55 10.83
N ALA A 367 -18.18 12.79 11.85
CA ALA A 367 -18.44 12.24 13.18
C ALA A 367 -19.76 12.83 13.71
N GLU A 368 -20.62 11.97 14.28
CA GLU A 368 -21.86 12.38 14.96
C GLU A 368 -21.55 13.01 16.33
#